data_ad40ca7ca66617188d6f48a82c77fe6b
#
_entry.id   ad40ca7ca66617188d6f48a82c77fe6b
#
_cell.length_a   1.000
_cell.length_b   1.000
_cell.length_c   1.000
_cell.angle_alpha   90.00
_cell.angle_beta   90.00
_cell.angle_gamma   90.00
#
_symmetry.space_group_name_H-M   'P 1'
#
loop_
_entity.id
_entity.type
_entity.pdbx_description
1 polymer ?
#
loop_
_entity_poly.entity_id
_entity_poly.type
_entity_poly.pdbx_seq_one_letter_code
_entity_poly.pdbx_strand_id
1 'polypeptide(L)'
;ADTPAEAVKMAGQLIGATIKGYLVEKVLVEEKLDIEREYYAGIIVNAKADARCPVVMFSTEGGMDIESVPAEKIAMMNVDVIRGFRIYDALNLANQVKVPSKHIAQVARLMVGLYDTFKNYGARLIEINPMVVTKDGKVLASDCRISIDDSSAIRHPELGIEVGRESGTPPTELDKIAWWVEEKDLRGTCYFAEMNNQIQGECFGTIGYHGMG
;
A
#
# COMPACT_ATOMS: atom_id res chain seq x y z
N ALA A 1 9.94 19.64 -13.73
CA ALA A 1 10.72 20.87 -13.53
C ALA A 1 12.19 20.56 -13.78
N ASP A 2 12.86 21.38 -14.57
CA ASP A 2 14.28 21.18 -14.90
C ASP A 2 15.19 22.16 -14.13
N THR A 3 14.59 23.10 -13.43
CA THR A 3 15.29 24.06 -12.57
C THR A 3 14.61 24.20 -11.20
N PRO A 4 15.36 24.60 -10.14
CA PRO A 4 14.76 24.89 -8.83
C PRO A 4 13.65 25.95 -8.88
N ALA A 5 13.81 26.98 -9.72
CA ALA A 5 12.80 28.03 -9.87
C ALA A 5 11.49 27.50 -10.48
N GLU A 6 11.58 26.60 -11.45
CA GLU A 6 10.39 25.92 -12.00
C GLU A 6 9.75 25.00 -10.96
N ALA A 7 10.54 24.25 -10.16
CA ALA A 7 10.03 23.41 -9.11
C ALA A 7 9.22 24.21 -8.09
N VAL A 8 9.72 25.36 -7.64
CA VAL A 8 9.01 26.28 -6.75
C VAL A 8 7.70 26.77 -7.39
N LYS A 9 7.74 27.16 -8.67
CA LYS A 9 6.54 27.61 -9.37
C LYS A 9 5.48 26.52 -9.47
N MET A 10 5.87 25.29 -9.81
CA MET A 10 4.93 24.16 -9.92
C MET A 10 4.39 23.74 -8.54
N ALA A 11 5.23 23.71 -7.51
CA ALA A 11 4.80 23.46 -6.15
C ALA A 11 3.76 24.50 -5.68
N GLY A 12 3.98 25.77 -5.96
CA GLY A 12 3.03 26.86 -5.66
C GLY A 12 1.70 26.76 -6.41
N GLN A 13 1.65 26.08 -7.56
CA GLN A 13 0.40 25.80 -8.27
C GLN A 13 -0.37 24.63 -7.70
N LEU A 14 0.34 23.66 -7.08
CA LEU A 14 -0.26 22.46 -6.50
C LEU A 14 -0.76 22.70 -5.08
N ILE A 15 0.02 23.41 -4.25
CA ILE A 15 -0.37 23.71 -2.85
C ILE A 15 -1.65 24.55 -2.85
N GLY A 16 -2.65 24.11 -2.12
CA GLY A 16 -3.97 24.73 -2.06
C GLY A 16 -4.94 24.28 -3.18
N ALA A 17 -4.47 23.51 -4.17
CA ALA A 17 -5.35 22.93 -5.17
C ALA A 17 -6.14 21.74 -4.58
N THR A 18 -7.34 21.47 -5.13
CA THR A 18 -8.12 20.28 -4.77
C THR A 18 -7.99 19.25 -5.88
N ILE A 19 -7.42 18.08 -5.55
CA ILE A 19 -7.22 16.98 -6.49
C ILE A 19 -8.02 15.77 -5.99
N LYS A 20 -8.94 15.26 -6.82
CA LYS A 20 -9.84 14.14 -6.47
C LYS A 20 -10.60 14.35 -5.15
N GLY A 21 -10.94 15.59 -4.81
CA GLY A 21 -11.66 15.94 -3.57
C GLY A 21 -10.76 16.22 -2.36
N TYR A 22 -9.46 16.03 -2.47
CA TYR A 22 -8.49 16.28 -1.38
C TYR A 22 -7.74 17.58 -1.59
N LEU A 23 -7.61 18.36 -0.52
CA LEU A 23 -6.79 19.58 -0.52
C LEU A 23 -5.31 19.20 -0.48
N VAL A 24 -4.52 19.74 -1.39
CA VAL A 24 -3.07 19.55 -1.40
C VAL A 24 -2.43 20.49 -0.40
N GLU A 25 -2.02 19.98 0.75
CA GLU A 25 -1.35 20.74 1.81
C GLU A 25 0.16 20.77 1.64
N LYS A 26 0.73 19.68 1.10
CA LYS A 26 2.18 19.49 0.96
C LYS A 26 2.51 18.86 -0.39
N VAL A 27 3.69 19.16 -0.91
CA VAL A 27 4.26 18.52 -2.08
C VAL A 27 5.65 17.99 -1.75
N LEU A 28 5.94 16.78 -2.22
CA LEU A 28 7.27 16.21 -2.17
C LEU A 28 8.03 16.62 -3.42
N VAL A 29 9.25 17.10 -3.27
CA VAL A 29 10.13 17.44 -4.39
C VAL A 29 11.31 16.49 -4.37
N GLU A 30 11.45 15.72 -5.44
CA GLU A 30 12.49 14.70 -5.60
C GLU A 30 13.32 14.95 -6.84
N GLU A 31 14.47 14.26 -6.94
CA GLU A 31 15.30 14.28 -8.15
C GLU A 31 14.54 13.63 -9.31
N LYS A 32 14.57 14.29 -10.48
CA LYS A 32 13.97 13.76 -11.70
C LYS A 32 14.79 12.57 -12.20
N LEU A 33 14.17 11.41 -12.22
CA LEU A 33 14.79 10.17 -12.71
C LEU A 33 14.74 10.09 -14.25
N ASP A 34 15.83 9.64 -14.87
CA ASP A 34 15.88 9.33 -16.30
C ASP A 34 15.44 7.86 -16.51
N ILE A 35 14.13 7.65 -16.63
CA ILE A 35 13.48 6.35 -16.63
C ILE A 35 13.62 5.66 -17.99
N GLU A 36 14.09 4.40 -17.99
CA GLU A 36 14.11 3.49 -19.15
C GLU A 36 12.88 2.57 -19.16
N ARG A 37 12.50 2.05 -17.96
CA ARG A 37 11.39 1.09 -17.81
C ARG A 37 10.66 1.32 -16.50
N GLU A 38 9.40 0.92 -16.49
CA GLU A 38 8.54 0.94 -15.32
C GLU A 38 7.98 -0.45 -15.06
N TYR A 39 8.07 -0.92 -13.82
CA TYR A 39 7.57 -2.21 -13.35
C TYR A 39 6.58 -1.98 -12.21
N TYR A 40 5.78 -2.98 -11.94
CA TYR A 40 4.90 -3.04 -10.78
C TYR A 40 5.36 -4.16 -9.84
N ALA A 41 5.35 -3.90 -8.54
CA ALA A 41 5.49 -4.92 -7.50
C ALA A 41 4.49 -4.63 -6.38
N GLY A 42 3.69 -5.63 -6.01
CA GLY A 42 2.70 -5.47 -4.96
C GLY A 42 2.54 -6.73 -4.11
N ILE A 43 2.07 -6.54 -2.88
CA ILE A 43 1.74 -7.62 -1.96
C ILE A 43 0.42 -7.28 -1.29
N ILE A 44 -0.49 -8.24 -1.31
CA ILE A 44 -1.79 -8.16 -0.65
C ILE A 44 -2.02 -9.41 0.19
N VAL A 45 -2.94 -9.34 1.13
CA VAL A 45 -3.46 -10.54 1.81
C VAL A 45 -4.58 -11.13 0.97
N ASN A 46 -4.43 -12.39 0.56
CA ASN A 46 -5.52 -13.11 -0.10
C ASN A 46 -6.57 -13.52 0.94
N ALA A 47 -7.74 -12.92 0.84
CA ALA A 47 -8.86 -13.19 1.76
C ALA A 47 -9.73 -14.40 1.36
N LYS A 48 -9.43 -15.09 0.25
CA LYS A 48 -10.18 -16.29 -0.16
C LYS A 48 -9.98 -17.42 0.85
N ALA A 49 -11.04 -18.16 1.14
CA ALA A 49 -11.13 -19.10 2.26
C ALA A 49 -10.08 -20.23 2.23
N ASP A 50 -9.58 -20.57 1.07
CA ASP A 50 -8.66 -21.69 0.81
C ASP A 50 -7.17 -21.30 0.85
N ALA A 51 -6.84 -20.00 0.86
CA ALA A 51 -5.45 -19.55 0.83
C ALA A 51 -5.26 -18.22 1.55
N ARG A 52 -5.53 -18.19 2.86
CA ARG A 52 -5.29 -16.98 3.70
C ARG A 52 -3.79 -16.71 3.86
N CYS A 53 -3.16 -16.24 2.80
CA CYS A 53 -1.72 -16.00 2.73
C CYS A 53 -1.40 -14.71 1.99
N PRO A 54 -0.21 -14.14 2.16
CA PRO A 54 0.27 -13.07 1.31
C PRO A 54 0.40 -13.53 -0.14
N VAL A 55 0.01 -12.65 -1.06
CA VAL A 55 0.22 -12.85 -2.50
C VAL A 55 1.18 -11.78 -2.98
N VAL A 56 2.32 -12.20 -3.50
CA VAL A 56 3.27 -11.32 -4.18
C VAL A 56 2.92 -11.28 -5.67
N MET A 57 2.79 -10.08 -6.19
CA MET A 57 2.51 -9.79 -7.60
C MET A 57 3.65 -8.99 -8.19
N PHE A 58 4.01 -9.31 -9.42
CA PHE A 58 5.01 -8.56 -10.18
C PHE A 58 4.63 -8.47 -11.66
N SER A 59 4.80 -7.29 -12.26
CA SER A 59 4.56 -7.06 -13.69
C SER A 59 5.62 -6.15 -14.30
N THR A 60 5.89 -6.35 -15.59
CA THR A 60 6.71 -5.44 -16.40
C THR A 60 5.93 -4.24 -16.94
N GLU A 61 4.65 -4.13 -16.62
CA GLU A 61 3.79 -2.98 -16.91
C GLU A 61 3.58 -2.21 -15.59
N GLY A 62 4.34 -1.16 -15.39
CA GLY A 62 4.23 -0.24 -14.25
C GLY A 62 3.66 1.12 -14.63
N GLY A 63 3.43 1.99 -13.65
CA GLY A 63 2.90 3.34 -13.86
C GLY A 63 1.43 3.41 -14.28
N MET A 64 0.70 2.31 -14.19
CA MET A 64 -0.75 2.21 -14.48
C MET A 64 -1.46 1.37 -13.42
N ASP A 65 -2.80 1.40 -13.44
CA ASP A 65 -3.61 0.57 -12.55
C ASP A 65 -3.41 -0.91 -12.87
N ILE A 66 -2.99 -1.71 -11.89
CA ILE A 66 -2.68 -3.13 -12.07
C ILE A 66 -3.89 -3.93 -12.54
N GLU A 67 -5.11 -3.51 -12.20
CA GLU A 67 -6.35 -4.13 -12.62
C GLU A 67 -6.58 -4.03 -14.14
N SER A 68 -5.93 -3.07 -14.80
CA SER A 68 -6.00 -2.90 -16.26
C SER A 68 -4.97 -3.74 -17.01
N VAL A 69 -4.00 -4.35 -16.30
CA VAL A 69 -2.94 -5.16 -16.90
C VAL A 69 -3.46 -6.57 -17.19
N PRO A 70 -3.27 -7.12 -18.42
CA PRO A 70 -3.65 -8.49 -18.74
C PRO A 70 -3.00 -9.51 -17.80
N ALA A 71 -3.78 -10.50 -17.34
CA ALA A 71 -3.34 -11.48 -16.35
C ALA A 71 -2.07 -12.24 -16.74
N GLU A 72 -1.85 -12.48 -18.03
CA GLU A 72 -0.66 -13.14 -18.57
C GLU A 72 0.64 -12.32 -18.42
N LYS A 73 0.51 -11.03 -18.15
CA LYS A 73 1.64 -10.13 -17.88
C LYS A 73 1.95 -9.95 -16.40
N ILE A 74 1.15 -10.56 -15.53
CA ILE A 74 1.32 -10.50 -14.08
C ILE A 74 1.79 -11.85 -13.58
N ALA A 75 3.00 -11.91 -13.03
CA ALA A 75 3.45 -13.07 -12.26
C ALA A 75 2.93 -12.95 -10.82
N MET A 76 2.34 -14.03 -10.30
CA MET A 76 1.76 -14.06 -8.96
C MET A 76 2.25 -15.30 -8.20
N MET A 77 2.45 -15.13 -6.89
CA MET A 77 2.83 -16.23 -6.01
C MET A 77 2.15 -16.09 -4.65
N ASN A 78 1.46 -17.15 -4.23
CA ASN A 78 1.02 -17.31 -2.84
C ASN A 78 2.24 -17.64 -1.97
N VAL A 79 2.43 -16.91 -0.89
CA VAL A 79 3.58 -17.08 0.00
C VAL A 79 3.17 -17.89 1.22
N ASP A 80 3.88 -18.99 1.46
CA ASP A 80 3.79 -19.72 2.73
C ASP A 80 4.33 -18.83 3.85
N VAL A 81 3.49 -18.54 4.86
CA VAL A 81 3.83 -17.61 5.94
C VAL A 81 4.97 -18.12 6.84
N ILE A 82 5.20 -19.44 6.89
CA ILE A 82 6.28 -20.06 7.68
C ILE A 82 7.60 -19.94 6.92
N ARG A 83 7.60 -20.32 5.64
CA ARG A 83 8.78 -20.27 4.78
C ARG A 83 9.17 -18.83 4.43
N GLY A 84 8.19 -17.95 4.24
CA GLY A 84 8.36 -16.58 3.76
C GLY A 84 8.70 -16.49 2.26
N PHE A 85 8.88 -15.26 1.79
CA PHE A 85 9.28 -14.95 0.41
C PHE A 85 10.78 -14.68 0.34
N ARG A 86 11.48 -15.38 -0.53
CA ARG A 86 12.95 -15.35 -0.60
C ARG A 86 13.43 -14.91 -1.96
N ILE A 87 14.75 -14.61 -2.06
CA ILE A 87 15.37 -14.09 -3.27
C ILE A 87 15.15 -14.99 -4.51
N TYR A 88 15.14 -16.32 -4.35
CA TYR A 88 14.88 -17.22 -5.47
C TYR A 88 13.41 -17.20 -5.94
N ASP A 89 12.47 -16.94 -5.03
CA ASP A 89 11.07 -16.75 -5.38
C ASP A 89 10.89 -15.47 -6.22
N ALA A 90 11.53 -14.39 -5.79
CA ALA A 90 11.55 -13.12 -6.52
C ALA A 90 12.20 -13.26 -7.90
N LEU A 91 13.35 -13.98 -8.00
CA LEU A 91 13.99 -14.27 -9.26
C LEU A 91 13.08 -15.07 -10.20
N ASN A 92 12.35 -16.05 -9.66
CA ASN A 92 11.42 -16.86 -10.44
C ASN A 92 10.26 -16.00 -10.98
N LEU A 93 9.64 -15.14 -10.15
CA LEU A 93 8.58 -14.22 -10.60
C LEU A 93 9.09 -13.26 -11.69
N ALA A 94 10.25 -12.65 -11.49
CA ALA A 94 10.84 -11.75 -12.46
C ALA A 94 11.18 -12.45 -13.79
N ASN A 95 11.63 -13.72 -13.74
CA ASN A 95 11.88 -14.53 -14.94
C ASN A 95 10.59 -14.87 -15.70
N GLN A 96 9.48 -15.15 -15.01
CA GLN A 96 8.19 -15.46 -15.66
C GLN A 96 7.73 -14.33 -16.58
N VAL A 97 7.92 -13.08 -16.18
CA VAL A 97 7.59 -11.89 -16.98
C VAL A 97 8.79 -11.34 -17.77
N LYS A 98 9.86 -12.13 -17.89
CA LYS A 98 11.02 -11.87 -18.77
C LYS A 98 11.75 -10.56 -18.45
N VAL A 99 11.98 -10.26 -17.16
CA VAL A 99 12.86 -9.15 -16.76
C VAL A 99 14.27 -9.38 -17.33
N PRO A 100 14.89 -8.35 -17.96
CA PRO A 100 16.25 -8.47 -18.47
C PRO A 100 17.26 -8.89 -17.39
N SER A 101 18.16 -9.82 -17.72
CA SER A 101 19.15 -10.39 -16.76
C SER A 101 19.99 -9.34 -16.05
N LYS A 102 20.28 -8.22 -16.71
CA LYS A 102 21.05 -7.10 -16.13
C LYS A 102 20.36 -6.42 -14.94
N HIS A 103 19.03 -6.52 -14.83
CA HIS A 103 18.24 -5.85 -13.79
C HIS A 103 17.63 -6.81 -12.76
N ILE A 104 17.52 -8.11 -13.11
CA ILE A 104 16.74 -9.10 -12.36
C ILE A 104 17.16 -9.21 -10.89
N ALA A 105 18.47 -9.14 -10.61
CA ALA A 105 18.98 -9.23 -9.25
C ALA A 105 18.64 -8.00 -8.39
N GLN A 106 18.55 -6.81 -8.98
CA GLN A 106 18.13 -5.60 -8.29
C GLN A 106 16.62 -5.62 -8.03
N VAL A 107 15.82 -5.99 -9.05
CA VAL A 107 14.36 -6.18 -8.93
C VAL A 107 14.06 -7.18 -7.83
N ALA A 108 14.70 -8.36 -7.84
CA ALA A 108 14.47 -9.39 -6.84
C ALA A 108 14.79 -8.92 -5.41
N ARG A 109 15.86 -8.14 -5.21
CA ARG A 109 16.17 -7.56 -3.90
C ARG A 109 15.11 -6.57 -3.42
N LEU A 110 14.60 -5.72 -4.30
CA LEU A 110 13.52 -4.79 -3.94
C LEU A 110 12.24 -5.55 -3.58
N MET A 111 11.88 -6.60 -4.32
CA MET A 111 10.70 -7.43 -4.01
C MET A 111 10.83 -8.12 -2.64
N VAL A 112 12.01 -8.62 -2.30
CA VAL A 112 12.26 -9.21 -0.97
C VAL A 112 12.16 -8.14 0.12
N GLY A 113 12.77 -6.98 -0.08
CA GLY A 113 12.66 -5.85 0.85
C GLY A 113 11.21 -5.40 1.05
N LEU A 114 10.42 -5.40 -0.03
CA LEU A 114 8.98 -5.10 0.01
C LEU A 114 8.23 -6.11 0.89
N TYR A 115 8.53 -7.42 0.72
CA TYR A 115 7.95 -8.48 1.53
C TYR A 115 8.36 -8.39 3.00
N ASP A 116 9.63 -8.11 3.28
CA ASP A 116 10.11 -7.94 4.65
C ASP A 116 9.41 -6.75 5.33
N THR A 117 9.21 -5.64 4.62
CA THR A 117 8.45 -4.49 5.10
C THR A 117 7.00 -4.88 5.37
N PHE A 118 6.33 -5.54 4.41
CA PHE A 118 4.97 -6.03 4.56
C PHE A 118 4.79 -6.88 5.83
N LYS A 119 5.68 -7.85 6.02
CA LYS A 119 5.64 -8.78 7.15
C LYS A 119 5.94 -8.09 8.49
N ASN A 120 7.01 -7.29 8.53
CA ASN A 120 7.50 -6.72 9.78
C ASN A 120 6.55 -5.65 10.35
N TYR A 121 5.88 -4.91 9.51
CA TYR A 121 4.97 -3.83 9.93
C TYR A 121 3.48 -4.22 9.86
N GLY A 122 3.18 -5.48 9.53
CA GLY A 122 1.79 -5.96 9.47
C GLY A 122 0.96 -5.21 8.45
N ALA A 123 1.50 -4.98 7.27
CA ALA A 123 0.77 -4.34 6.19
C ALA A 123 -0.33 -5.27 5.64
N ARG A 124 -1.44 -4.69 5.21
CA ARG A 124 -2.51 -5.37 4.45
C ARG A 124 -2.28 -5.27 2.95
N LEU A 125 -1.67 -4.17 2.52
CA LEU A 125 -1.27 -3.89 1.17
C LEU A 125 0.05 -3.14 1.19
N ILE A 126 0.95 -3.48 0.31
CA ILE A 126 2.15 -2.71 -0.02
C ILE A 126 2.41 -2.83 -1.51
N GLU A 127 2.69 -1.72 -2.16
CA GLU A 127 3.00 -1.72 -3.59
C GLU A 127 4.03 -0.66 -3.93
N ILE A 128 4.82 -0.96 -4.95
CA ILE A 128 5.69 -0.02 -5.66
C ILE A 128 5.12 0.12 -7.07
N ASN A 129 4.62 1.32 -7.41
CA ASN A 129 4.01 1.59 -8.71
C ASN A 129 4.24 3.04 -9.16
N PRO A 130 5.32 3.29 -9.94
CA PRO A 130 6.22 2.30 -10.56
C PRO A 130 7.49 1.98 -9.74
N MET A 131 8.00 0.76 -9.95
CA MET A 131 9.40 0.42 -9.74
C MET A 131 10.14 0.74 -11.03
N VAL A 132 11.05 1.69 -11.00
CA VAL A 132 11.70 2.21 -12.20
C VAL A 132 13.08 1.62 -12.42
N VAL A 133 13.42 1.44 -13.70
CA VAL A 133 14.77 1.20 -14.16
C VAL A 133 15.25 2.47 -14.84
N THR A 134 16.31 3.04 -14.36
CA THR A 134 16.93 4.25 -14.93
C THR A 134 17.86 3.88 -16.09
N LYS A 135 18.14 4.83 -16.98
CA LYS A 135 19.06 4.61 -18.13
C LYS A 135 20.50 4.25 -17.70
N ASP A 136 20.91 4.65 -16.50
CA ASP A 136 22.19 4.23 -15.91
C ASP A 136 22.13 2.83 -15.28
N GLY A 137 20.99 2.13 -15.37
CA GLY A 137 20.82 0.73 -14.98
C GLY A 137 20.51 0.50 -13.52
N LYS A 138 20.16 1.52 -12.75
CA LYS A 138 19.68 1.38 -11.37
C LYS A 138 18.21 0.99 -11.34
N VAL A 139 17.81 0.22 -10.33
CA VAL A 139 16.41 -0.12 -10.05
C VAL A 139 16.01 0.52 -8.74
N LEU A 140 14.96 1.35 -8.78
CA LEU A 140 14.52 2.20 -7.66
C LEU A 140 13.01 2.07 -7.47
N ALA A 141 12.54 2.21 -6.22
CA ALA A 141 11.14 2.47 -5.92
C ALA A 141 10.87 3.97 -6.13
N SER A 142 10.09 4.32 -7.15
CA SER A 142 9.76 5.71 -7.43
C SER A 142 8.55 6.19 -6.65
N ASP A 143 7.57 5.31 -6.44
CA ASP A 143 6.43 5.54 -5.58
C ASP A 143 6.13 4.28 -4.78
N CYS A 144 5.68 4.44 -3.54
CA CYS A 144 5.34 3.33 -2.67
C CYS A 144 4.07 3.65 -1.87
N ARG A 145 3.09 2.76 -1.98
CA ARG A 145 1.87 2.82 -1.17
C ARG A 145 1.88 1.69 -0.16
N ILE A 146 1.65 2.03 1.11
CA ILE A 146 1.60 1.07 2.21
C ILE A 146 0.32 1.30 3.00
N SER A 147 -0.46 0.23 3.20
CA SER A 147 -1.61 0.22 4.10
C SER A 147 -1.31 -0.76 5.24
N ILE A 148 -1.15 -0.23 6.44
CA ILE A 148 -0.86 -1.01 7.65
C ILE A 148 -2.17 -1.33 8.34
N ASP A 149 -2.29 -2.53 8.90
CA ASP A 149 -3.42 -2.91 9.74
C ASP A 149 -3.40 -2.10 11.04
N ASP A 150 -4.56 -1.57 11.45
CA ASP A 150 -4.67 -0.71 12.64
C ASP A 150 -4.17 -1.41 13.91
N SER A 151 -4.46 -2.72 14.05
CA SER A 151 -3.93 -3.55 15.14
C SER A 151 -2.40 -3.67 15.08
N SER A 152 -1.79 -3.52 13.93
CA SER A 152 -0.33 -3.51 13.76
C SER A 152 0.25 -2.13 14.04
N ALA A 153 -0.44 -1.05 13.68
CA ALA A 153 0.01 0.32 13.96
C ALA A 153 0.29 0.54 15.46
N ILE A 154 -0.57 0.00 16.34
CA ILE A 154 -0.40 0.05 17.81
C ILE A 154 0.91 -0.63 18.27
N ARG A 155 1.37 -1.66 17.56
CA ARG A 155 2.62 -2.38 17.87
C ARG A 155 3.87 -1.66 17.37
N HIS A 156 3.71 -0.63 16.54
CA HIS A 156 4.77 0.12 15.88
C HIS A 156 4.67 1.62 16.15
N PRO A 157 4.73 2.05 17.43
CA PRO A 157 4.61 3.47 17.79
C PRO A 157 5.74 4.33 17.19
N GLU A 158 6.87 3.72 16.83
CA GLU A 158 7.99 4.37 16.16
C GLU A 158 7.65 4.94 14.77
N LEU A 159 6.57 4.45 14.15
CA LEU A 159 6.11 4.96 12.85
C LEU A 159 5.38 6.29 12.95
N GLY A 160 4.93 6.67 14.16
CA GLY A 160 4.17 7.91 14.37
C GLY A 160 2.87 7.98 13.55
N ILE A 161 2.32 6.82 13.19
CA ILE A 161 1.07 6.74 12.43
C ILE A 161 -0.08 6.92 13.42
N GLU A 162 -0.79 8.02 13.29
CA GLU A 162 -2.14 8.10 13.84
C GLU A 162 -3.02 7.18 13.01
N VAL A 163 -3.85 6.32 13.65
CA VAL A 163 -4.77 5.43 12.95
C VAL A 163 -5.60 6.26 11.98
N GLY A 164 -5.21 6.20 10.71
CA GLY A 164 -5.79 7.02 9.65
C GLY A 164 -7.18 6.52 9.33
N ARG A 165 -8.17 7.26 9.75
CA ARG A 165 -9.55 6.97 9.34
C ARG A 165 -9.73 7.49 7.94
N GLU A 166 -10.02 6.59 6.99
CA GLU A 166 -10.27 6.89 5.58
C GLU A 166 -11.55 7.71 5.42
N SER A 167 -11.58 8.95 5.89
CA SER A 167 -12.67 9.84 5.56
C SER A 167 -12.11 11.17 5.09
N GLY A 168 -12.12 11.37 3.78
CA GLY A 168 -12.02 12.70 3.18
C GLY A 168 -13.21 13.61 3.53
N THR A 169 -14.11 13.15 4.37
CA THR A 169 -15.24 13.88 4.94
C THR A 169 -14.99 14.16 6.42
N PRO A 170 -15.38 15.35 6.92
CA PRO A 170 -15.30 15.64 8.35
C PRO A 170 -16.07 14.58 9.16
N PRO A 171 -15.53 14.16 10.32
CA PRO A 171 -16.16 13.14 11.14
C PRO A 171 -17.57 13.59 11.62
N THR A 172 -18.53 12.67 11.55
CA THR A 172 -19.87 12.89 12.10
C THR A 172 -19.85 12.83 13.64
N GLU A 173 -20.94 13.21 14.29
CA GLU A 173 -21.07 13.08 15.75
C GLU A 173 -21.05 11.60 16.19
N LEU A 174 -21.58 10.69 15.36
CA LEU A 174 -21.53 9.25 15.63
C LEU A 174 -20.09 8.71 15.50
N ASP A 175 -19.35 9.17 14.51
CA ASP A 175 -17.92 8.81 14.38
C ASP A 175 -17.14 9.22 15.63
N LYS A 176 -17.33 10.44 16.12
CA LYS A 176 -16.62 10.93 17.31
C LYS A 176 -16.93 10.12 18.57
N ILE A 177 -18.18 9.72 18.75
CA ILE A 177 -18.59 8.87 19.88
C ILE A 177 -17.96 7.46 19.74
N ALA A 178 -18.05 6.88 18.57
CA ALA A 178 -17.50 5.57 18.31
C ALA A 178 -15.97 5.55 18.48
N TRP A 179 -15.29 6.58 17.99
CA TRP A 179 -13.84 6.73 18.11
C TRP A 179 -13.39 6.84 19.57
N TRP A 180 -14.14 7.55 20.39
CA TRP A 180 -13.87 7.59 21.84
C TRP A 180 -14.00 6.21 22.50
N VAL A 181 -14.89 5.34 22.01
CA VAL A 181 -15.02 3.95 22.48
C VAL A 181 -13.86 3.11 21.96
N GLU A 182 -13.51 3.23 20.68
CA GLU A 182 -12.41 2.48 20.05
C GLU A 182 -11.06 2.79 20.71
N GLU A 183 -10.78 4.04 21.03
CA GLU A 183 -9.54 4.44 21.73
C GLU A 183 -9.33 3.72 23.08
N LYS A 184 -10.43 3.29 23.71
CA LYS A 184 -10.41 2.56 24.98
C LYS A 184 -10.45 1.05 24.82
N ASP A 185 -10.72 0.59 23.61
CA ASP A 185 -10.76 -0.83 23.31
C ASP A 185 -9.36 -1.37 22.98
N LEU A 186 -8.59 -1.67 24.01
CA LEU A 186 -7.23 -2.24 23.90
C LEU A 186 -7.20 -3.59 23.16
N ARG A 187 -8.33 -4.21 22.92
CA ARG A 187 -8.43 -5.51 22.22
C ARG A 187 -8.67 -5.36 20.73
N GLY A 188 -9.02 -4.15 20.26
CA GLY A 188 -9.34 -3.88 18.86
C GLY A 188 -10.59 -4.63 18.38
N THR A 189 -11.56 -4.85 19.28
CA THR A 189 -12.79 -5.58 18.97
C THR A 189 -13.94 -4.68 18.55
N CYS A 190 -13.84 -3.38 18.85
CA CYS A 190 -14.81 -2.37 18.45
C CYS A 190 -14.29 -1.63 17.22
N TYR A 191 -15.03 -1.71 16.13
CA TYR A 191 -14.78 -0.94 14.91
C TYR A 191 -16.11 -0.37 14.40
N PHE A 192 -16.12 0.94 14.17
CA PHE A 192 -17.29 1.63 13.65
C PHE A 192 -16.92 2.39 12.36
N ALA A 193 -17.74 2.22 11.34
CA ALA A 193 -17.65 3.02 10.12
C ALA A 193 -19.06 3.42 9.68
N GLU A 194 -19.31 4.73 9.57
CA GLU A 194 -20.56 5.23 9.00
C GLU A 194 -20.46 5.17 7.47
N MET A 195 -21.20 4.25 6.86
CA MET A 195 -21.17 4.02 5.41
C MET A 195 -22.01 5.05 4.64
N ASN A 196 -23.14 5.48 5.19
CA ASN A 196 -24.03 6.46 4.58
C ASN A 196 -24.97 7.05 5.62
N ASN A 197 -24.86 8.34 5.89
CA ASN A 197 -25.70 9.08 6.85
C ASN A 197 -27.09 9.47 6.31
N GLN A 198 -27.37 9.22 5.03
CA GLN A 198 -28.66 9.54 4.40
C GLN A 198 -29.63 8.35 4.39
N ILE A 199 -29.15 7.15 4.65
CA ILE A 199 -29.97 5.95 4.73
C ILE A 199 -30.35 5.72 6.19
N GLN A 200 -31.57 6.02 6.56
CA GLN A 200 -32.16 5.62 7.84
C GLN A 200 -32.55 4.15 7.76
N GLY A 201 -31.75 3.29 8.40
CA GLY A 201 -32.00 1.88 8.55
C GLY A 201 -31.67 1.44 9.97
N GLU A 202 -32.34 0.39 10.45
CA GLU A 202 -31.96 -0.23 11.72
C GLU A 202 -30.58 -0.88 11.56
N CYS A 203 -29.57 -0.38 12.27
CA CYS A 203 -28.25 -0.97 12.30
C CYS A 203 -28.22 -2.05 13.39
N PHE A 204 -28.22 -3.32 13.03
CA PHE A 204 -27.98 -4.40 13.96
C PHE A 204 -26.48 -4.63 14.09
N GLY A 205 -25.87 -3.99 15.09
CA GLY A 205 -24.51 -4.31 15.52
C GLY A 205 -24.52 -5.59 16.35
N THR A 206 -23.93 -6.67 15.84
CA THR A 206 -23.61 -7.84 16.70
C THR A 206 -22.33 -7.55 17.46
N ILE A 207 -22.45 -7.25 18.74
CA ILE A 207 -21.32 -7.33 19.67
C ILE A 207 -21.07 -8.81 19.93
N GLY A 208 -20.12 -9.39 19.20
CA GLY A 208 -19.67 -10.76 19.43
C GLY A 208 -18.87 -10.84 20.73
N TYR A 209 -19.48 -11.27 21.82
CA TYR A 209 -18.76 -11.65 23.01
C TYR A 209 -18.19 -13.05 22.78
N HIS A 210 -16.92 -13.15 22.42
CA HIS A 210 -16.20 -14.40 22.54
C HIS A 210 -15.73 -14.57 23.99
N GLY A 211 -16.59 -15.16 24.80
CA GLY A 211 -16.20 -15.71 26.07
C GLY A 211 -15.21 -16.85 25.82
N MET A 212 -13.98 -16.69 26.29
CA MET A 212 -13.09 -17.83 26.42
C MET A 212 -13.56 -18.64 27.60
N GLY A 213 -14.04 -19.88 27.33
CA GLY A 213 -14.11 -20.98 28.28
C GLY A 213 -12.77 -21.68 28.37
#